data_84115637f1ea8142d3693bcb452150ac
#
_entry.id   84115637f1ea8142d3693bcb452150ac
#
_cell.length_a   1.000
_cell.length_b   1.000
_cell.length_c   1.000
_cell.angle_alpha   90.00
_cell.angle_beta   90.00
_cell.angle_gamma   90.00
#
_symmetry.space_group_name_H-M   'P 1'
#
loop_
_entity.id
_entity.type
_entity.pdbx_description
1 polymer ?
#
loop_
_entity_poly.entity_id
_entity_poly.type
_entity_poly.pdbx_seq_one_letter_code
_entity_poly.pdbx_strand_id
1 'polypeptide(L)' 'MKIVWIIDNKFRELYGLYDLKKKLLEHNIKLYLFYIPVWKTAIDLINPHAVVVPNLFESSCEPIVKYSKKKKIDIFMHS' A
#
# COMPACT_ATOMS: atom_id res chain seq x y z
N MET A 1 -11.49 -5.36 6.30
CA MET A 1 -10.07 -5.47 5.97
C MET A 1 -9.57 -4.17 5.38
N LYS A 2 -8.40 -3.73 5.80
CA LYS A 2 -7.79 -2.48 5.32
C LYS A 2 -6.48 -2.79 4.62
N ILE A 3 -6.28 -2.21 3.45
CA ILE A 3 -5.05 -2.36 2.67
C ILE A 3 -4.48 -0.97 2.37
N VAL A 4 -3.21 -0.76 2.67
CA VAL A 4 -2.48 0.44 2.25
C VAL A 4 -1.67 0.09 1.02
N TRP A 5 -1.91 0.80 -0.06
CA TRP A 5 -1.20 0.63 -1.32
C TRP A 5 -0.28 1.82 -1.52
N ILE A 6 1.01 1.56 -1.48
CA ILE A 6 2.03 2.60 -1.65
C ILE A 6 2.35 2.72 -3.13
N ILE A 7 2.25 3.92 -3.66
CA ILE A 7 2.52 4.18 -5.07
C ILE A 7 3.69 5.15 -5.23
N ASP A 8 4.41 5.02 -6.34
CA ASP A 8 5.40 6.01 -6.72
C ASP A 8 4.72 7.11 -7.58
N ASN A 9 5.50 8.03 -8.13
CA ASN A 9 4.96 9.19 -8.86
C ASN A 9 4.46 8.87 -10.27
N LYS A 10 3.98 7.65 -10.53
CA LYS A 10 3.47 7.27 -11.85
C LYS A 10 1.96 7.44 -11.91
N PHE A 11 1.53 8.55 -12.44
CA PHE A 11 0.10 8.90 -12.52
C PHE A 11 -0.75 7.91 -13.32
N ARG A 12 -0.13 7.15 -14.22
CA ARG A 12 -0.87 6.20 -15.07
C ARG A 12 -1.55 5.07 -14.30
N GLU A 13 -1.05 4.75 -13.12
CA GLU A 13 -1.58 3.66 -12.32
C GLU A 13 -2.81 4.05 -11.50
N LEU A 14 -3.05 5.35 -11.31
CA LEU A 14 -4.13 5.82 -10.43
C LEU A 14 -5.51 5.43 -10.92
N TYR A 15 -5.77 5.51 -12.22
CA TYR A 15 -7.11 5.19 -12.76
C TYR A 15 -7.49 3.74 -12.52
N GLY A 16 -6.57 2.81 -12.81
CA GLY A 16 -6.81 1.40 -12.55
C GLY A 16 -6.98 1.10 -11.07
N LEU A 17 -6.23 1.81 -10.22
CA LEU A 17 -6.34 1.64 -8.77
C LEU A 17 -7.66 2.16 -8.20
N TYR A 18 -8.22 3.22 -8.77
CA TYR A 18 -9.53 3.70 -8.35
C TYR A 18 -10.63 2.69 -8.68
N ASP A 19 -10.58 2.06 -9.85
CA ASP A 19 -11.52 1.00 -10.20
C ASP A 19 -11.38 -0.20 -9.26
N LEU A 20 -10.15 -0.60 -8.96
CA LEU A 20 -9.88 -1.67 -8.01
C LEU A 20 -10.41 -1.31 -6.61
N LYS A 21 -10.21 -0.07 -6.19
CA LYS A 21 -10.70 0.42 -4.91
C LYS A 21 -12.20 0.26 -4.79
N LYS A 22 -12.96 0.61 -5.83
CA LYS A 22 -14.41 0.45 -5.85
C LYS A 22 -14.82 -1.01 -5.75
N LYS A 23 -14.16 -1.88 -6.53
CA LYS A 23 -14.46 -3.32 -6.51
C LYS A 23 -14.17 -3.95 -5.15
N LEU A 24 -13.05 -3.58 -4.53
CA LEU A 24 -12.71 -4.09 -3.21
C LEU A 24 -13.69 -3.63 -2.14
N LEU A 25 -14.18 -2.40 -2.26
CA LEU A 25 -15.16 -1.87 -1.31
C LEU A 25 -16.46 -2.68 -1.32
N GLU A 26 -16.85 -3.21 -2.47
CA GLU A 26 -18.01 -4.11 -2.60
C GLU A 26 -17.84 -5.38 -1.78
N HIS A 27 -16.61 -5.78 -1.49
CA HIS A 27 -16.28 -6.94 -0.66
C HIS A 27 -15.84 -6.57 0.76
N ASN A 28 -16.18 -5.37 1.21
CA ASN A 28 -15.82 -4.85 2.53
C ASN A 28 -14.29 -4.72 2.74
N ILE A 29 -13.55 -4.51 1.67
CA ILE A 29 -12.11 -4.26 1.71
C ILE A 29 -11.86 -2.79 1.42
N LYS A 30 -11.26 -2.07 2.36
CA LYS A 30 -10.93 -0.66 2.21
C LYS A 30 -9.50 -0.53 1.70
N LEU A 31 -9.34 0.11 0.55
CA LEU A 31 -8.04 0.37 -0.06
C LEU A 31 -7.68 1.84 0.11
N TYR A 32 -6.51 2.10 0.66
CA TYR A 32 -5.98 3.45 0.86
C TYR A 32 -4.74 3.63 0.00
N LEU A 33 -4.71 4.70 -0.78
CA LEU A 33 -3.62 5.00 -1.71
C LEU A 33 -2.76 6.12 -1.14
N PHE A 34 -1.46 5.87 -1.01
CA PHE A 34 -0.50 6.85 -0.52
C PHE A 34 0.77 6.83 -1.35
N TYR A 35 1.40 8.01 -1.49
CA TYR A 35 2.72 8.11 -2.12
C TYR A 35 3.83 7.67 -1.15
N ILE A 36 4.92 7.18 -1.71
CA ILE A 36 6.06 6.67 -0.94
C ILE A 36 6.48 7.59 0.20
N PRO A 37 6.64 8.92 0.02
CA PRO A 37 7.14 9.79 1.09
C PRO A 37 6.32 9.77 2.39
N VAL A 38 5.04 9.40 2.32
CA VAL A 38 4.16 9.38 3.50
C VAL A 38 3.82 7.97 3.98
N TRP A 39 4.59 6.98 3.57
CA TRP A 39 4.29 5.58 3.85
C TRP A 39 4.16 5.26 5.35
N LYS A 40 5.05 5.83 6.16
CA LYS A 40 5.04 5.54 7.59
C LYS A 40 3.82 6.13 8.28
N THR A 41 3.50 7.38 7.96
CA THR A 41 2.29 8.02 8.47
C THR A 41 1.04 7.26 8.07
N ALA A 42 1.00 6.79 6.81
CA ALA A 42 -0.12 6.01 6.31
C ALA A 42 -0.30 4.72 7.10
N ILE A 43 0.76 3.97 7.32
CA ILE A 43 0.70 2.71 8.07
C ILE A 43 0.27 2.95 9.51
N ASP A 44 0.84 3.95 10.16
CA ASP A 44 0.51 4.26 11.56
C ASP A 44 -0.92 4.75 11.72
N LEU A 45 -1.40 5.55 10.77
CA LEU A 45 -2.74 6.13 10.83
C LEU A 45 -3.82 5.08 10.53
N ILE A 46 -3.61 4.28 9.50
CA ILE A 46 -4.61 3.31 9.02
C ILE A 46 -4.54 2.00 9.80
N ASN A 47 -3.36 1.60 10.23
CA ASN A 47 -3.11 0.30 10.86
C ASN A 47 -3.65 -0.83 9.99
N PRO A 48 -3.14 -1.00 8.75
CA PRO A 48 -3.70 -1.92 7.77
C PRO A 48 -3.40 -3.38 8.08
N HIS A 49 -4.15 -4.28 7.46
CA HIS A 49 -3.89 -5.71 7.50
C HIS A 49 -2.80 -6.10 6.50
N ALA A 50 -2.70 -5.34 5.39
CA ALA A 50 -1.72 -5.59 4.35
C ALA A 50 -1.22 -4.28 3.74
N VAL A 51 0.01 -4.32 3.24
CA VAL A 51 0.64 -3.20 2.54
C VAL A 51 1.11 -3.70 1.19
N VAL A 52 0.79 -2.97 0.13
CA VAL A 52 1.27 -3.24 -1.22
C VAL A 52 2.31 -2.20 -1.59
N VAL A 53 3.47 -2.64 -2.05
CA VAL A 53 4.57 -1.75 -2.44
C VAL A 53 4.89 -1.92 -3.92
N PRO A 54 5.43 -0.88 -4.58
CA PRO A 54 5.74 -0.96 -6.02
C PRO A 54 6.82 -1.98 -6.35
N ASN A 55 7.84 -2.11 -5.50
CA ASN A 55 8.94 -3.02 -5.75
C ASN A 55 9.66 -3.35 -4.44
N LEU A 56 9.65 -4.63 -4.06
CA LEU A 56 10.30 -5.08 -2.82
C LEU A 56 11.83 -4.95 -2.85
N PHE A 57 12.41 -4.90 -4.04
CA PHE A 57 13.86 -4.86 -4.22
C PHE A 57 14.44 -3.45 -4.32
N GLU A 58 13.60 -2.44 -4.41
CA GLU A 58 14.07 -1.06 -4.42
C GLU A 58 14.44 -0.60 -3.02
N SER A 59 15.54 0.16 -2.92
CA SER A 59 16.00 0.69 -1.64
C SER A 59 14.97 1.60 -0.97
N SER A 60 14.17 2.32 -1.77
CA SER A 60 13.12 3.19 -1.26
C SER A 60 12.00 2.42 -0.55
N CYS A 61 11.80 1.16 -0.90
CA CYS A 61 10.77 0.31 -0.30
C CYS A 61 11.30 -0.53 0.86
N GLU A 62 12.62 -0.63 1.04
CA GLU A 62 13.22 -1.43 2.11
C GLU A 62 12.74 -1.02 3.51
N PRO A 63 12.70 0.28 3.86
CA PRO A 63 12.19 0.69 5.17
C PRO A 63 10.72 0.31 5.38
N ILE A 64 9.93 0.36 4.31
CA ILE A 64 8.51 -0.02 4.35
C ILE A 64 8.37 -1.50 4.69
N VAL A 65 9.16 -2.34 4.03
CA VAL A 65 9.16 -3.79 4.25
C VAL A 65 9.55 -4.12 5.68
N LYS A 66 10.64 -3.52 6.16
CA LYS A 66 11.13 -3.76 7.52
C LYS A 66 10.12 -3.33 8.58
N TYR A 67 9.53 -2.16 8.41
CA TYR A 67 8.55 -1.62 9.34
C TYR A 67 7.28 -2.47 9.38
N SER A 68 6.81 -2.90 8.22
CA SER A 68 5.62 -3.73 8.12
C SER A 68 5.83 -5.10 8.75
N LYS A 69 7.00 -5.72 8.54
CA LYS A 69 7.34 -6.99 9.19
C LYS A 69 7.39 -6.86 10.70
N LYS A 70 7.95 -5.75 11.20
CA LYS A 70 8.00 -5.49 12.64
C LYS A 70 6.60 -5.42 13.25
N LYS A 71 5.64 -4.87 12.52
CA LYS A 71 4.25 -4.77 12.95
C LYS A 71 3.40 -5.98 12.60
N LYS A 72 3.99 -7.02 11.99
CA LYS A 72 3.30 -8.22 11.55
C LYS A 72 2.21 -7.95 10.53
N ILE A 73 2.47 -7.01 9.64
CA ILE A 73 1.58 -6.67 8.53
C ILE A 73 2.05 -7.43 7.29
N ASP A 74 1.12 -8.04 6.57
CA ASP A 74 1.43 -8.74 5.32
C ASP A 74 1.87 -7.74 4.25
N ILE A 75 2.86 -8.14 3.45
CA ILE A 75 3.43 -7.29 2.41
C ILE A 75 3.30 -7.97 1.07
N PHE A 76 2.84 -7.22 0.08
CA PHE A 76 2.73 -7.67 -1.29
C PHE A 76 3.42 -6.69 -2.23
N MET A 77 3.92 -7.20 -3.34
CA MET A 77 4.54 -6.37 -4.37
C MET A 77 3.58 -6.20 -5.54
N HIS A 78 3.46 -4.96 -5.99
CA HIS A 78 2.76 -4.63 -7.22
C HIS A 78 3.77 -4.54 -8.36
N SER A 79 3.68 -5.39 -9.32
CA SER A 79 4.58 -5.40 -10.48
C SER A 79 3.92 -4.77 -11.71
#